data_454053fddff71ad67975168297ca371e
#
_entry.id   454053fddff71ad67975168297ca371e
#
_cell.length_a   1.000
_cell.length_b   1.000
_cell.length_c   1.000
_cell.angle_alpha   90.00
_cell.angle_beta   90.00
_cell.angle_gamma   90.00
#
_symmetry.space_group_name_H-M   'P 1'
#
loop_
_entity.id
_entity.type
_entity.pdbx_description
1 polymer ?
#
loop_
_entity_poly.entity_id
_entity_poly.type
_entity_poly.pdbx_seq_one_letter_code
_entity_poly.pdbx_strand_id
1 'polypeptide(L)'
;MENLGKSIKEIFDASNKYIIPLYQRNYAWGKEQIETLIQDIYEAYEKDKNSNYYIGSLVVLRRHNGDYEVIDGQQRLTTLSLLTKILGITKTPVLYYESRPEVEDFFAEFYESADNTCKTMKPQTHYLREAVEYIKEAKVLVGGEEKPFMDLGNVIQGYIKNNVILVKTEIPEDTDVATYFEIMNNRGEQLQKHEILKARLMDALEPKYHDEFNLIWTACSTMDRPIQQCFNAENRRKYFGNEYEEFVFRGLSDLQGKTANDECCTINRILDGSINGNLSSSSDNNNSDDDYNTVNSIIDFPNFLMHVMKLYGKQKSKDRQDIRLNERYMLEDAEKLFGKDVECDVAKEFLTLLFMTRTLFDRYVVKIKAGTSDDDFDWVMYRPQKSEYNRKESVKYNLFTFDTPLQDKLIKAQSMLQVTYRQRIYKNWLQDILSFLKEQKCDLSKIDGNGILNHLHGFMAKQYEGLGIDFDEMYKKGVNTPHFLLNFIDYLYWLKKGDYDIKDFDFRYWNSVEHHLAKNYARDVGVSDDIADCIGNLFLISKSANSRLSDRSVSEKIERLKDRNMGANRQIIYQITKSKGWGKTEIEKHYDKLVELLGDYQTILKLDD
;
A
#
# COMPACT_ATOMS: atom_id res chain seq x y z
N MET A 1 -22.62 -38.78 -6.38
CA MET A 1 -22.08 -37.42 -6.20
C MET A 1 -21.22 -37.45 -4.93
N GLU A 2 -19.92 -37.34 -5.08
CA GLU A 2 -19.04 -37.18 -3.90
C GLU A 2 -19.47 -35.97 -3.12
N ASN A 3 -19.48 -36.12 -1.79
CA ASN A 3 -19.85 -35.02 -0.89
C ASN A 3 -18.69 -34.01 -0.91
N LEU A 4 -18.81 -32.96 -1.70
CA LEU A 4 -17.80 -31.89 -1.86
C LEU A 4 -17.60 -31.07 -0.58
N GLY A 5 -18.59 -31.08 0.34
CA GLY A 5 -18.50 -30.41 1.63
C GLY A 5 -17.67 -31.21 2.61
N LYS A 6 -16.53 -30.64 3.07
CA LYS A 6 -15.63 -31.23 4.07
C LYS A 6 -15.67 -30.42 5.35
N SER A 7 -15.88 -31.11 6.48
CA SER A 7 -15.81 -30.49 7.81
C SER A 7 -14.37 -30.03 8.14
N ILE A 8 -14.25 -29.09 9.06
CA ILE A 8 -12.94 -28.67 9.58
C ILE A 8 -12.12 -29.85 10.08
N LYS A 9 -12.78 -30.86 10.69
CA LYS A 9 -12.13 -32.10 11.12
C LYS A 9 -11.51 -32.86 9.94
N GLU A 10 -12.20 -32.94 8.81
CA GLU A 10 -11.70 -33.64 7.61
C GLU A 10 -10.62 -32.84 6.89
N ILE A 11 -10.75 -31.52 6.82
CA ILE A 11 -9.75 -30.63 6.20
C ILE A 11 -8.42 -30.68 6.97
N PHE A 12 -8.47 -30.57 8.31
CA PHE A 12 -7.28 -30.56 9.15
C PHE A 12 -6.91 -31.94 9.73
N ASP A 13 -7.32 -33.02 9.03
CA ASP A 13 -6.83 -34.35 9.34
C ASP A 13 -5.32 -34.44 9.10
N ALA A 14 -4.59 -35.06 10.02
CA ALA A 14 -3.12 -35.14 9.98
C ALA A 14 -2.56 -35.87 8.75
N SER A 15 -3.40 -36.61 8.01
CA SER A 15 -3.01 -37.25 6.76
C SER A 15 -3.00 -36.30 5.57
N ASN A 16 -3.61 -35.12 5.68
CA ASN A 16 -3.61 -34.10 4.65
C ASN A 16 -2.38 -33.21 4.74
N LYS A 17 -1.90 -32.77 3.58
CA LYS A 17 -0.86 -31.76 3.49
C LYS A 17 -1.23 -30.75 2.40
N TYR A 18 -1.40 -29.50 2.81
CA TYR A 18 -1.74 -28.38 1.94
C TYR A 18 -0.52 -27.50 1.74
N ILE A 19 -0.17 -27.27 0.49
CA ILE A 19 0.97 -26.45 0.08
C ILE A 19 0.44 -25.13 -0.50
N ILE A 20 0.87 -24.02 0.08
CA ILE A 20 0.66 -22.68 -0.50
C ILE A 20 1.83 -22.43 -1.45
N PRO A 21 1.59 -22.39 -2.77
CA PRO A 21 2.66 -22.26 -3.75
C PRO A 21 3.28 -20.87 -3.77
N LEU A 22 4.46 -20.77 -4.39
CA LEU A 22 5.27 -19.55 -4.49
C LEU A 22 4.53 -18.37 -5.10
N TYR A 23 3.67 -18.60 -6.08
CA TYR A 23 2.97 -17.53 -6.80
C TYR A 23 1.86 -16.88 -5.97
N GLN A 24 1.40 -17.51 -4.89
CA GLN A 24 0.40 -16.90 -4.01
C GLN A 24 1.05 -15.91 -3.04
N ARG A 25 0.30 -14.85 -2.69
CA ARG A 25 0.75 -13.84 -1.74
C ARG A 25 0.93 -14.40 -0.33
N ASN A 26 1.63 -13.65 0.50
CA ASN A 26 1.66 -13.93 1.93
C ASN A 26 0.28 -13.75 2.58
N TYR A 27 0.13 -14.28 3.78
CA TYR A 27 -1.06 -14.04 4.58
C TYR A 27 -1.22 -12.53 4.84
N ALA A 28 -2.45 -12.01 4.68
CA ALA A 28 -2.70 -10.57 4.71
C ALA A 28 -4.08 -10.18 5.30
N TRP A 29 -4.82 -11.11 5.91
CA TRP A 29 -6.06 -10.77 6.60
C TRP A 29 -5.77 -9.94 7.85
N GLY A 30 -6.49 -8.83 7.99
CA GLY A 30 -6.45 -7.96 9.14
C GLY A 30 -7.56 -8.26 10.14
N LYS A 31 -7.68 -7.41 11.14
CA LYS A 31 -8.62 -7.54 12.25
C LYS A 31 -10.08 -7.71 11.79
N GLU A 32 -10.54 -6.86 10.88
CA GLU A 32 -11.93 -6.85 10.41
C GLU A 32 -12.34 -8.18 9.77
N GLN A 33 -11.51 -8.76 8.89
CA GLN A 33 -11.81 -10.03 8.23
C GLN A 33 -11.87 -11.20 9.21
N ILE A 34 -10.97 -11.19 10.20
CA ILE A 34 -10.90 -12.24 11.23
C ILE A 34 -12.09 -12.15 12.19
N GLU A 35 -12.43 -10.95 12.66
CA GLU A 35 -13.58 -10.73 13.54
C GLU A 35 -14.89 -11.07 12.83
N THR A 36 -15.04 -10.68 11.56
CA THR A 36 -16.21 -11.05 10.74
C THR A 36 -16.34 -12.55 10.62
N LEU A 37 -15.26 -13.27 10.28
CA LEU A 37 -15.28 -14.73 10.18
C LEU A 37 -15.73 -15.39 11.49
N ILE A 38 -15.21 -14.91 12.63
CA ILE A 38 -15.52 -15.45 13.96
C ILE A 38 -16.98 -15.14 14.32
N GLN A 39 -17.44 -13.93 14.03
CA GLN A 39 -18.82 -13.51 14.26
C GLN A 39 -19.82 -14.35 13.44
N ASP A 40 -19.54 -14.56 12.14
CA ASP A 40 -20.36 -15.37 11.24
C ASP A 40 -20.49 -16.82 11.73
N ILE A 41 -19.39 -17.42 12.18
CA ILE A 41 -19.40 -18.77 12.74
C ILE A 41 -20.25 -18.82 14.04
N TYR A 42 -20.12 -17.79 14.88
CA TYR A 42 -20.88 -17.70 16.12
C TYR A 42 -22.38 -17.53 15.86
N GLU A 43 -22.78 -16.66 14.94
CA GLU A 43 -24.16 -16.45 14.57
C GLU A 43 -24.81 -17.70 13.96
N ALA A 44 -24.05 -18.44 13.13
CA ALA A 44 -24.52 -19.71 12.62
C ALA A 44 -24.74 -20.76 13.73
N TYR A 45 -23.85 -20.81 14.71
CA TYR A 45 -24.00 -21.68 15.90
C TYR A 45 -25.22 -21.30 16.74
N GLU A 46 -25.43 -20.00 17.02
CA GLU A 46 -26.59 -19.53 17.79
C GLU A 46 -27.92 -19.80 17.08
N LYS A 47 -27.93 -19.68 15.76
CA LYS A 47 -29.12 -19.91 14.95
C LYS A 47 -29.58 -21.37 14.97
N ASP A 48 -28.66 -22.32 14.82
CA ASP A 48 -28.93 -23.75 14.90
C ASP A 48 -27.63 -24.55 15.16
N LYS A 49 -27.50 -25.08 16.38
CA LYS A 49 -26.33 -25.83 16.82
C LYS A 49 -26.06 -27.13 16.08
N ASN A 50 -27.04 -27.62 15.31
CA ASN A 50 -26.94 -28.87 14.57
C ASN A 50 -26.83 -28.67 13.05
N SER A 51 -27.04 -27.45 12.54
CA SER A 51 -26.93 -27.15 11.13
C SER A 51 -25.48 -27.01 10.68
N ASN A 52 -25.21 -27.32 9.42
CA ASN A 52 -23.94 -27.04 8.79
C ASN A 52 -23.83 -25.59 8.34
N TYR A 53 -22.70 -24.97 8.63
CA TYR A 53 -22.34 -23.64 8.14
C TYR A 53 -21.27 -23.74 7.06
N TYR A 54 -21.59 -23.29 5.85
CA TYR A 54 -20.68 -23.32 4.71
C TYR A 54 -19.88 -22.03 4.66
N ILE A 55 -18.57 -22.15 4.94
CA ILE A 55 -17.66 -21.00 5.07
C ILE A 55 -17.00 -20.60 3.75
N GLY A 56 -17.31 -21.30 2.66
CA GLY A 56 -16.82 -21.03 1.30
C GLY A 56 -16.09 -22.20 0.67
N SER A 57 -15.40 -21.93 -0.45
CA SER A 57 -14.66 -22.93 -1.23
C SER A 57 -13.18 -23.01 -0.85
N LEU A 58 -12.62 -24.20 -1.03
CA LEU A 58 -11.19 -24.48 -1.03
C LEU A 58 -10.88 -25.23 -2.32
N VAL A 59 -10.17 -24.61 -3.25
CA VAL A 59 -9.77 -25.21 -4.51
C VAL A 59 -8.34 -25.70 -4.41
N VAL A 60 -8.11 -26.94 -4.75
CA VAL A 60 -6.80 -27.59 -4.66
C VAL A 60 -6.46 -28.36 -5.92
N LEU A 61 -5.17 -28.42 -6.24
CA LEU A 61 -4.59 -29.32 -7.22
C LEU A 61 -3.85 -30.43 -6.47
N ARG A 62 -4.08 -31.69 -6.86
CA ARG A 62 -3.34 -32.82 -6.25
C ARG A 62 -2.00 -32.98 -6.95
N ARG A 63 -0.90 -32.85 -6.21
CA ARG A 63 0.46 -33.09 -6.71
C ARG A 63 0.75 -34.59 -6.87
N HIS A 64 1.72 -34.94 -7.69
CA HIS A 64 2.13 -36.34 -7.90
C HIS A 64 2.57 -37.06 -6.61
N ASN A 65 3.05 -36.34 -5.60
CA ASN A 65 3.42 -36.88 -4.29
C ASN A 65 2.22 -37.09 -3.35
N GLY A 66 1.00 -36.72 -3.77
CA GLY A 66 -0.23 -36.83 -3.00
C GLY A 66 -0.59 -35.60 -2.17
N ASP A 67 0.28 -34.60 -2.06
CA ASP A 67 0.01 -33.32 -1.38
C ASP A 67 -1.01 -32.50 -2.17
N TYR A 68 -1.70 -31.58 -1.50
CA TYR A 68 -2.65 -30.67 -2.10
C TYR A 68 -2.05 -29.27 -2.27
N GLU A 69 -1.83 -28.84 -3.50
CA GLU A 69 -1.51 -27.45 -3.79
C GLU A 69 -2.76 -26.60 -3.70
N VAL A 70 -2.72 -25.56 -2.87
CA VAL A 70 -3.87 -24.67 -2.67
C VAL A 70 -3.91 -23.65 -3.80
N ILE A 71 -5.00 -23.67 -4.56
CA ILE A 71 -5.22 -22.78 -5.68
C ILE A 71 -6.08 -21.58 -5.26
N ASP A 72 -7.13 -21.81 -4.47
CA ASP A 72 -7.96 -20.75 -3.89
C ASP A 72 -8.38 -21.09 -2.46
N GLY A 73 -8.62 -20.05 -1.63
CA GLY A 73 -9.02 -20.19 -0.23
C GLY A 73 -7.87 -20.13 0.76
N GLN A 74 -6.63 -19.77 0.35
CA GLN A 74 -5.45 -19.78 1.22
C GLN A 74 -5.60 -18.91 2.47
N GLN A 75 -6.14 -17.70 2.36
CA GLN A 75 -6.27 -16.77 3.49
C GLN A 75 -7.19 -17.37 4.57
N ARG A 76 -8.34 -17.89 4.12
CA ARG A 76 -9.31 -18.56 4.98
C ARG A 76 -8.74 -19.83 5.61
N LEU A 77 -8.05 -20.67 4.81
CA LEU A 77 -7.42 -21.88 5.30
C LEU A 77 -6.35 -21.58 6.37
N THR A 78 -5.56 -20.54 6.15
CA THR A 78 -4.56 -20.07 7.11
C THR A 78 -5.20 -19.58 8.41
N THR A 79 -6.23 -18.74 8.34
CA THR A 79 -6.94 -18.27 9.54
C THR A 79 -7.59 -19.44 10.30
N LEU A 80 -8.19 -20.38 9.60
CA LEU A 80 -8.76 -21.58 10.22
C LEU A 80 -7.69 -22.46 10.86
N SER A 81 -6.50 -22.56 10.27
CA SER A 81 -5.36 -23.28 10.86
C SER A 81 -4.94 -22.66 12.21
N LEU A 82 -4.84 -21.32 12.27
CA LEU A 82 -4.54 -20.60 13.50
C LEU A 82 -5.66 -20.75 14.54
N LEU A 83 -6.90 -20.53 14.14
CA LEU A 83 -8.09 -20.64 15.01
C LEU A 83 -8.24 -22.02 15.61
N THR A 84 -8.11 -23.08 14.81
CA THR A 84 -8.26 -24.47 15.27
C THR A 84 -7.14 -24.89 16.22
N LYS A 85 -5.92 -24.37 16.04
CA LYS A 85 -4.81 -24.59 16.99
C LYS A 85 -5.08 -23.87 18.31
N ILE A 86 -5.51 -22.59 18.27
CA ILE A 86 -5.82 -21.81 19.47
C ILE A 86 -6.94 -22.45 20.28
N LEU A 87 -7.97 -22.98 19.61
CA LEU A 87 -9.06 -23.70 20.25
C LEU A 87 -8.73 -25.15 20.65
N GLY A 88 -7.51 -25.65 20.40
CA GLY A 88 -7.10 -27.02 20.72
C GLY A 88 -7.75 -28.11 19.87
N ILE A 89 -8.31 -27.75 18.69
CA ILE A 89 -8.94 -28.71 17.75
C ILE A 89 -7.85 -29.47 16.99
N THR A 90 -6.80 -28.78 16.54
CA THR A 90 -5.68 -29.35 15.78
C THR A 90 -4.40 -29.34 16.63
N LYS A 91 -3.56 -30.37 16.45
CA LYS A 91 -2.30 -30.52 17.19
C LYS A 91 -1.06 -30.47 16.31
N THR A 92 -1.22 -30.71 15.01
CA THR A 92 -0.12 -30.75 14.05
C THR A 92 -0.45 -29.85 12.87
N PRO A 93 0.54 -29.13 12.31
CA PRO A 93 0.32 -28.35 11.12
C PRO A 93 0.05 -29.27 9.92
N VAL A 94 -0.89 -28.86 9.09
CA VAL A 94 -1.17 -29.50 7.79
C VAL A 94 -1.00 -28.52 6.63
N LEU A 95 -0.64 -27.27 6.95
CA LEU A 95 -0.47 -26.17 6.01
C LEU A 95 1.01 -25.79 5.94
N TYR A 96 1.55 -25.73 4.74
CA TYR A 96 2.95 -25.44 4.43
C TYR A 96 3.04 -24.35 3.37
N TYR A 97 4.05 -23.48 3.50
CA TYR A 97 4.29 -22.39 2.55
C TYR A 97 5.57 -22.67 1.76
N GLU A 98 5.42 -22.97 0.48
CA GLU A 98 6.54 -23.32 -0.39
C GLU A 98 7.58 -22.20 -0.46
N SER A 99 8.88 -22.57 -0.23
CA SER A 99 10.04 -21.65 -0.24
C SER A 99 9.90 -20.41 0.65
N ARG A 100 9.19 -20.55 1.79
CA ARG A 100 9.05 -19.50 2.81
C ARG A 100 9.44 -20.01 4.18
N PRO A 101 10.73 -20.24 4.42
CA PRO A 101 11.20 -20.85 5.65
C PRO A 101 10.78 -20.11 6.92
N GLU A 102 10.70 -18.78 6.86
CA GLU A 102 10.26 -17.98 8.01
C GLU A 102 8.80 -18.24 8.41
N VAL A 103 7.94 -18.55 7.45
CA VAL A 103 6.53 -18.89 7.70
C VAL A 103 6.44 -20.33 8.21
N GLU A 104 7.24 -21.23 7.68
CA GLU A 104 7.32 -22.63 8.18
C GLU A 104 7.84 -22.67 9.62
N ASP A 105 8.90 -21.92 9.93
CA ASP A 105 9.42 -21.75 11.29
C ASP A 105 8.34 -21.21 12.24
N PHE A 106 7.57 -20.22 11.78
CA PHE A 106 6.44 -19.68 12.56
C PHE A 106 5.43 -20.79 12.89
N PHE A 107 4.98 -21.56 11.90
CA PHE A 107 4.00 -22.62 12.16
C PHE A 107 4.57 -23.74 13.05
N ALA A 108 5.83 -24.12 12.88
CA ALA A 108 6.49 -25.10 13.72
C ALA A 108 6.51 -24.62 15.20
N GLU A 109 7.02 -23.40 15.44
CA GLU A 109 7.06 -22.81 16.79
C GLU A 109 5.65 -22.63 17.37
N PHE A 110 4.70 -22.12 16.58
CA PHE A 110 3.32 -21.89 17.01
C PHE A 110 2.60 -23.19 17.43
N TYR A 111 2.81 -24.28 16.67
CA TYR A 111 2.18 -25.56 16.99
C TYR A 111 2.86 -26.27 18.17
N GLU A 112 4.14 -26.05 18.42
CA GLU A 112 4.85 -26.55 19.60
C GLU A 112 4.54 -25.75 20.87
N SER A 113 4.16 -24.48 20.73
CA SER A 113 3.87 -23.59 21.87
C SER A 113 2.60 -24.01 22.61
N ALA A 114 2.72 -24.18 23.94
CA ALA A 114 1.56 -24.43 24.81
C ALA A 114 0.65 -23.20 24.97
N ASP A 115 1.24 -22.00 24.90
CA ASP A 115 0.54 -20.72 25.12
C ASP A 115 0.06 -20.10 23.82
N ASN A 116 0.16 -20.81 22.70
CA ASN A 116 -0.17 -20.29 21.37
C ASN A 116 0.55 -18.96 21.07
N THR A 117 1.83 -18.88 21.40
CA THR A 117 2.70 -17.72 21.13
C THR A 117 3.84 -18.13 20.23
N CYS A 118 4.29 -17.20 19.38
CA CYS A 118 5.51 -17.34 18.62
C CYS A 118 6.48 -16.24 19.05
N LYS A 119 7.68 -16.65 19.49
CA LYS A 119 8.70 -15.72 20.00
C LYS A 119 9.57 -15.15 18.88
N THR A 120 9.66 -15.87 17.76
CA THR A 120 10.48 -15.47 16.63
C THR A 120 9.82 -14.32 15.88
N MET A 121 10.45 -13.14 15.92
CA MET A 121 10.00 -11.97 15.19
C MET A 121 10.69 -11.91 13.83
N LYS A 122 9.96 -12.25 12.76
CA LYS A 122 10.42 -12.14 11.37
C LYS A 122 9.50 -11.22 10.60
N PRO A 123 9.99 -10.38 9.68
CA PRO A 123 9.16 -9.45 8.91
C PRO A 123 8.03 -10.14 8.15
N GLN A 124 8.28 -11.31 7.56
CA GLN A 124 7.29 -12.04 6.75
C GLN A 124 6.18 -12.69 7.59
N THR A 125 6.34 -12.81 8.90
CA THR A 125 5.36 -13.42 9.82
C THR A 125 4.52 -12.39 10.59
N HIS A 126 4.68 -11.10 10.29
CA HIS A 126 4.01 -10.01 10.99
C HIS A 126 2.48 -10.20 11.01
N TYR A 127 1.85 -10.35 9.85
CA TYR A 127 0.40 -10.54 9.75
C TYR A 127 -0.11 -11.85 10.39
N LEU A 128 0.71 -12.90 10.40
CA LEU A 128 0.36 -14.15 11.08
C LEU A 128 0.32 -13.97 12.59
N ARG A 129 1.26 -13.22 13.15
CA ARG A 129 1.29 -12.88 14.59
C ARG A 129 0.12 -12.00 14.98
N GLU A 130 -0.13 -10.95 14.20
CA GLU A 130 -1.30 -10.10 14.40
C GLU A 130 -2.60 -10.92 14.34
N ALA A 131 -2.72 -11.86 13.39
CA ALA A 131 -3.88 -12.72 13.29
C ALA A 131 -4.07 -13.58 14.54
N VAL A 132 -3.00 -14.10 15.13
CA VAL A 132 -3.07 -14.85 16.40
C VAL A 132 -3.62 -13.95 17.52
N GLU A 133 -3.14 -12.71 17.63
CA GLU A 133 -3.62 -11.76 18.63
C GLU A 133 -5.08 -11.35 18.36
N TYR A 134 -5.44 -11.05 17.10
CA TYR A 134 -6.83 -10.72 16.74
C TYR A 134 -7.80 -11.87 17.04
N ILE A 135 -7.40 -13.13 16.83
CA ILE A 135 -8.23 -14.29 17.20
C ILE A 135 -8.41 -14.38 18.72
N LYS A 136 -7.33 -14.14 19.51
CA LYS A 136 -7.38 -14.19 20.98
C LYS A 136 -8.22 -13.07 21.58
N GLU A 137 -8.15 -11.87 20.98
CA GLU A 137 -8.86 -10.66 21.43
C GLU A 137 -10.27 -10.54 20.84
N ALA A 138 -10.63 -11.40 19.88
CA ALA A 138 -11.91 -11.35 19.20
C ALA A 138 -13.08 -11.37 20.17
N LYS A 139 -14.07 -10.54 19.87
CA LYS A 139 -15.34 -10.47 20.61
C LYS A 139 -16.50 -10.83 19.69
N VAL A 140 -17.52 -11.41 20.25
CA VAL A 140 -18.78 -11.74 19.58
C VAL A 140 -19.96 -11.12 20.29
N LEU A 141 -20.98 -10.77 19.53
CA LEU A 141 -22.23 -10.20 20.07
C LEU A 141 -23.13 -11.35 20.58
N VAL A 142 -23.37 -11.38 21.87
CA VAL A 142 -24.22 -12.37 22.55
C VAL A 142 -25.39 -11.64 23.20
N GLY A 143 -26.58 -11.74 22.64
CA GLY A 143 -27.74 -11.07 23.18
C GLY A 143 -27.65 -9.54 23.21
N GLY A 144 -26.81 -8.94 22.36
CA GLY A 144 -26.58 -7.49 22.28
C GLY A 144 -25.40 -6.99 23.14
N GLU A 145 -24.71 -7.86 23.86
CA GLU A 145 -23.49 -7.56 24.63
C GLU A 145 -22.26 -8.18 23.96
N GLU A 146 -21.14 -7.44 23.92
CA GLU A 146 -19.84 -7.99 23.48
C GLU A 146 -19.26 -8.92 24.54
N LYS A 147 -18.94 -10.15 24.14
CA LYS A 147 -18.22 -11.12 24.98
C LYS A 147 -16.96 -11.61 24.28
N PRO A 148 -15.85 -11.86 25.03
CA PRO A 148 -14.67 -12.47 24.48
C PRO A 148 -15.00 -13.82 23.84
N PHE A 149 -14.58 -14.03 22.58
CA PHE A 149 -14.82 -15.29 21.87
C PHE A 149 -14.17 -16.48 22.58
N MET A 150 -13.00 -16.27 23.18
CA MET A 150 -12.26 -17.32 23.90
C MET A 150 -13.03 -17.89 25.09
N ASP A 151 -13.89 -17.10 25.74
CA ASP A 151 -14.75 -17.58 26.86
C ASP A 151 -15.82 -18.58 26.36
N LEU A 152 -16.18 -18.50 25.09
CA LEU A 152 -17.13 -19.38 24.42
C LEU A 152 -16.44 -20.55 23.71
N GLY A 153 -15.11 -20.53 23.62
CA GLY A 153 -14.32 -21.49 22.84
C GLY A 153 -14.65 -22.95 23.12
N ASN A 154 -14.76 -23.34 24.39
CA ASN A 154 -15.10 -24.71 24.79
C ASN A 154 -16.50 -25.16 24.34
N VAL A 155 -17.45 -24.22 24.26
CA VAL A 155 -18.83 -24.51 23.87
C VAL A 155 -18.96 -24.66 22.36
N ILE A 156 -18.27 -23.79 21.60
CA ILE A 156 -18.38 -23.70 20.13
C ILE A 156 -17.40 -24.64 19.41
N GLN A 157 -16.37 -25.15 20.11
CA GLN A 157 -15.31 -26.01 19.56
C GLN A 157 -15.87 -27.22 18.79
N GLY A 158 -16.88 -27.88 19.36
CA GLY A 158 -17.55 -29.02 18.74
C GLY A 158 -18.25 -28.66 17.43
N TYR A 159 -18.88 -27.51 17.39
CA TYR A 159 -19.55 -26.97 16.21
C TYR A 159 -18.54 -26.61 15.13
N ILE A 160 -17.51 -25.87 15.46
CA ILE A 160 -16.43 -25.51 14.50
C ILE A 160 -15.85 -26.77 13.87
N LYS A 161 -15.54 -27.77 14.69
CA LYS A 161 -14.91 -29.00 14.25
C LYS A 161 -15.76 -29.83 13.26
N ASN A 162 -17.08 -29.93 13.51
CA ASN A 162 -17.94 -30.89 12.81
C ASN A 162 -18.93 -30.23 11.85
N ASN A 163 -19.38 -29.02 12.11
CA ASN A 163 -20.47 -28.36 11.39
C ASN A 163 -20.01 -27.17 10.52
N VAL A 164 -18.79 -26.64 10.72
CA VAL A 164 -18.21 -25.68 9.79
C VAL A 164 -17.63 -26.45 8.59
N ILE A 165 -18.13 -26.15 7.39
CA ILE A 165 -17.90 -26.91 6.18
C ILE A 165 -17.19 -26.03 5.14
N LEU A 166 -16.10 -26.55 4.57
CA LEU A 166 -15.48 -26.05 3.35
C LEU A 166 -15.88 -26.91 2.14
N VAL A 167 -16.24 -26.26 1.05
CA VAL A 167 -16.48 -26.96 -0.23
C VAL A 167 -15.12 -27.19 -0.89
N LYS A 168 -14.52 -28.38 -0.66
CA LYS A 168 -13.23 -28.74 -1.25
C LYS A 168 -13.45 -29.23 -2.69
N THR A 169 -12.86 -28.52 -3.64
CA THR A 169 -12.87 -28.86 -5.07
C THR A 169 -11.44 -29.21 -5.49
N GLU A 170 -11.26 -30.42 -6.01
CA GLU A 170 -10.00 -30.86 -6.58
C GLU A 170 -10.06 -30.68 -8.10
N ILE A 171 -9.11 -29.93 -8.67
CA ILE A 171 -9.03 -29.69 -10.11
C ILE A 171 -8.14 -30.75 -10.77
N PRO A 172 -8.42 -31.14 -12.04
CA PRO A 172 -7.60 -32.10 -12.79
C PRO A 172 -6.15 -31.65 -12.93
N GLU A 173 -5.22 -32.61 -12.96
CA GLU A 173 -3.75 -32.34 -13.05
C GLU A 173 -3.34 -31.62 -14.33
N ASP A 174 -4.09 -31.80 -15.41
CA ASP A 174 -3.88 -31.20 -16.72
C ASP A 174 -4.51 -29.78 -16.85
N THR A 175 -5.08 -29.26 -15.77
CA THR A 175 -5.70 -27.93 -15.78
C THR A 175 -4.63 -26.86 -15.85
N ASP A 176 -4.73 -25.97 -16.86
CA ASP A 176 -3.98 -24.71 -16.86
C ASP A 176 -4.44 -23.87 -15.67
N VAL A 177 -3.60 -23.88 -14.63
CA VAL A 177 -3.86 -23.18 -13.36
C VAL A 177 -4.11 -21.70 -13.60
N ALA A 178 -3.38 -21.06 -14.53
CA ALA A 178 -3.53 -19.65 -14.84
C ALA A 178 -4.91 -19.35 -15.46
N THR A 179 -5.34 -20.16 -16.44
CA THR A 179 -6.67 -20.06 -17.05
C THR A 179 -7.79 -20.39 -16.07
N TYR A 180 -7.57 -21.37 -15.18
CA TYR A 180 -8.53 -21.69 -14.13
C TYR A 180 -8.77 -20.52 -13.18
N PHE A 181 -7.71 -19.82 -12.81
CA PHE A 181 -7.78 -18.60 -12.00
C PHE A 181 -8.61 -17.50 -12.67
N GLU A 182 -8.45 -17.31 -13.97
CA GLU A 182 -9.22 -16.35 -14.74
C GLU A 182 -10.72 -16.63 -14.73
N ILE A 183 -11.10 -17.89 -14.85
CA ILE A 183 -12.49 -18.36 -14.88
C ILE A 183 -13.15 -18.25 -13.50
N MET A 184 -12.45 -18.66 -12.44
CA MET A 184 -12.96 -18.59 -11.06
C MET A 184 -13.07 -17.17 -10.55
N ASN A 185 -12.20 -16.28 -11.01
CA ASN A 185 -12.20 -14.86 -10.69
C ASN A 185 -13.50 -14.13 -11.09
N ASN A 186 -14.28 -14.70 -12.01
CA ASN A 186 -15.58 -14.16 -12.43
C ASN A 186 -16.74 -14.54 -11.50
N ARG A 187 -16.53 -15.36 -10.45
CA ARG A 187 -17.62 -15.96 -9.65
C ARG A 187 -17.60 -15.72 -8.12
N GLY A 188 -16.61 -15.00 -7.56
CA GLY A 188 -16.56 -14.68 -6.11
C GLY A 188 -15.16 -14.74 -5.52
N GLU A 189 -14.87 -14.11 -4.45
CA GLU A 189 -13.61 -13.82 -3.72
C GLU A 189 -12.31 -14.27 -4.42
N GLN A 190 -11.61 -13.31 -4.96
CA GLN A 190 -10.72 -13.40 -6.11
C GLN A 190 -9.26 -13.47 -5.72
N LEU A 191 -8.47 -14.32 -6.36
CA LEU A 191 -7.04 -14.06 -6.55
C LEU A 191 -6.88 -12.68 -7.20
N GLN A 192 -6.01 -11.88 -6.63
CA GLN A 192 -5.78 -10.55 -7.16
C GLN A 192 -5.08 -10.67 -8.53
N LYS A 193 -5.47 -9.84 -9.47
CA LYS A 193 -4.97 -9.90 -10.86
C LYS A 193 -3.44 -9.87 -10.97
N HIS A 194 -2.77 -9.22 -10.02
CA HIS A 194 -1.32 -9.18 -9.98
C HIS A 194 -0.69 -10.53 -9.56
N GLU A 195 -1.43 -11.40 -8.85
CA GLU A 195 -0.98 -12.76 -8.52
C GLU A 195 -1.06 -13.67 -9.76
N ILE A 196 -2.11 -13.50 -10.58
CA ILE A 196 -2.21 -14.17 -11.88
C ILE A 196 -1.08 -13.72 -12.80
N LEU A 197 -0.80 -12.42 -12.86
CA LEU A 197 0.32 -11.90 -13.64
C LEU A 197 1.67 -12.45 -13.15
N LYS A 198 1.87 -12.53 -11.82
CA LYS A 198 3.04 -13.17 -11.22
C LYS A 198 3.22 -14.61 -11.70
N ALA A 199 2.15 -15.40 -11.64
CA ALA A 199 2.18 -16.80 -12.08
C ALA A 199 2.59 -16.93 -13.55
N ARG A 200 1.99 -16.12 -14.45
CA ARG A 200 2.34 -16.12 -15.89
C ARG A 200 3.80 -15.73 -16.15
N LEU A 201 4.32 -14.75 -15.42
CA LEU A 201 5.72 -14.34 -15.54
C LEU A 201 6.69 -15.40 -14.99
N MET A 202 6.32 -16.08 -13.90
CA MET A 202 7.13 -17.16 -13.32
C MET A 202 7.15 -18.40 -14.22
N ASP A 203 6.02 -18.75 -14.82
CA ASP A 203 5.88 -19.90 -15.72
C ASP A 203 6.77 -19.76 -16.98
N ALA A 204 7.03 -18.52 -17.40
CA ALA A 204 7.95 -18.21 -18.50
C ALA A 204 9.45 -18.39 -18.15
N LEU A 205 9.77 -18.56 -16.85
CA LEU A 205 11.15 -18.62 -16.37
C LEU A 205 11.60 -20.08 -16.17
N GLU A 206 12.91 -20.31 -16.34
CA GLU A 206 13.51 -21.58 -15.93
C GLU A 206 13.41 -21.74 -14.39
N PRO A 207 13.20 -22.95 -13.86
CA PRO A 207 13.04 -23.20 -12.42
C PRO A 207 14.14 -22.60 -11.52
N LYS A 208 15.37 -22.54 -12.02
CA LYS A 208 16.52 -21.95 -11.31
C LYS A 208 16.37 -20.46 -10.96
N TYR A 209 15.42 -19.74 -11.59
CA TYR A 209 15.15 -18.32 -11.34
C TYR A 209 13.93 -18.08 -10.45
N HIS A 210 13.14 -19.10 -10.15
CA HIS A 210 11.85 -18.95 -9.46
C HIS A 210 12.02 -18.36 -8.05
N ASP A 211 12.97 -18.85 -7.27
CA ASP A 211 13.18 -18.39 -5.89
C ASP A 211 13.57 -16.91 -5.85
N GLU A 212 14.51 -16.52 -6.71
CA GLU A 212 14.95 -15.12 -6.77
C GLU A 212 13.85 -14.19 -7.32
N PHE A 213 13.12 -14.64 -8.34
CA PHE A 213 11.96 -13.91 -8.85
C PHE A 213 10.92 -13.70 -7.76
N ASN A 214 10.58 -14.77 -7.04
CA ASN A 214 9.61 -14.71 -5.94
C ASN A 214 10.07 -13.78 -4.83
N LEU A 215 11.34 -13.87 -4.43
CA LEU A 215 11.91 -12.99 -3.39
C LEU A 215 11.78 -11.51 -3.77
N ILE A 216 12.20 -11.15 -4.98
CA ILE A 216 12.14 -9.76 -5.46
C ILE A 216 10.68 -9.30 -5.64
N TRP A 217 9.83 -10.14 -6.26
CA TRP A 217 8.42 -9.79 -6.44
C TRP A 217 7.71 -9.56 -5.11
N THR A 218 7.92 -10.46 -4.15
CA THR A 218 7.33 -10.35 -2.81
C THR A 218 7.79 -9.08 -2.10
N ALA A 219 9.09 -8.77 -2.18
CA ALA A 219 9.61 -7.51 -1.65
C ALA A 219 8.98 -6.28 -2.31
N CYS A 220 8.79 -6.30 -3.64
CA CYS A 220 8.13 -5.22 -4.38
C CYS A 220 6.66 -5.08 -4.01
N SER A 221 5.96 -6.19 -3.76
CA SER A 221 4.53 -6.18 -3.42
C SER A 221 4.25 -5.74 -1.99
N THR A 222 5.23 -5.79 -1.10
CA THR A 222 5.13 -5.35 0.28
C THR A 222 5.26 -3.82 0.33
N MET A 223 4.13 -3.09 0.28
CA MET A 223 4.10 -1.63 0.18
C MET A 223 4.04 -0.90 1.53
N ASP A 224 3.83 -1.62 2.62
CA ASP A 224 3.72 -1.12 3.99
C ASP A 224 5.07 -0.86 4.67
N ARG A 225 6.17 -1.20 3.99
CA ARG A 225 7.54 -0.96 4.47
C ARG A 225 8.50 -0.70 3.32
N PRO A 226 9.66 -0.08 3.61
CA PRO A 226 10.71 0.12 2.63
C PRO A 226 11.26 -1.21 2.09
N ILE A 227 11.49 -1.27 0.78
CA ILE A 227 11.86 -2.51 0.09
C ILE A 227 13.13 -3.18 0.63
N GLN A 228 14.12 -2.39 1.07
CA GLN A 228 15.36 -2.96 1.61
C GLN A 228 15.18 -3.68 2.95
N GLN A 229 14.12 -3.39 3.70
CA GLN A 229 13.77 -4.13 4.92
C GLN A 229 13.24 -5.54 4.61
N CYS A 230 12.77 -5.78 3.38
CA CYS A 230 12.31 -7.10 2.96
C CYS A 230 13.46 -8.08 2.68
N PHE A 231 14.73 -7.64 2.75
CA PHE A 231 15.90 -8.45 2.43
C PHE A 231 16.81 -8.63 3.64
N ASN A 232 17.49 -9.77 3.72
CA ASN A 232 18.58 -9.98 4.66
C ASN A 232 19.84 -9.19 4.24
N ALA A 233 20.88 -9.13 5.08
CA ALA A 233 22.09 -8.35 4.83
C ALA A 233 22.84 -8.79 3.57
N GLU A 234 22.86 -10.08 3.24
CA GLU A 234 23.49 -10.62 2.05
C GLU A 234 22.79 -10.15 0.78
N ASN A 235 21.46 -10.28 0.72
CA ASN A 235 20.67 -9.84 -0.41
C ASN A 235 20.70 -8.31 -0.56
N ARG A 236 20.75 -7.54 0.55
CA ARG A 236 20.93 -6.09 0.47
C ARG A 236 22.24 -5.72 -0.20
N ARG A 237 23.36 -6.34 0.19
CA ARG A 237 24.66 -6.11 -0.48
C ARG A 237 24.65 -6.51 -1.95
N LYS A 238 23.98 -7.63 -2.26
CA LYS A 238 23.82 -8.15 -3.61
C LYS A 238 23.06 -7.20 -4.54
N TYR A 239 22.03 -6.53 -4.04
CA TYR A 239 21.15 -5.67 -4.84
C TYR A 239 21.46 -4.19 -4.74
N PHE A 240 21.96 -3.72 -3.58
CA PHE A 240 22.12 -2.30 -3.28
C PHE A 240 23.58 -1.89 -2.95
N GLY A 241 24.54 -2.76 -3.19
CA GLY A 241 25.93 -2.51 -2.88
C GLY A 241 26.25 -2.58 -1.39
N ASN A 242 27.51 -2.35 -1.04
CA ASN A 242 27.98 -2.51 0.33
C ASN A 242 27.41 -1.48 1.31
N GLU A 243 27.12 -0.27 0.84
CA GLU A 243 26.59 0.83 1.63
C GLU A 243 25.05 0.97 1.55
N TYR A 244 24.38 0.08 0.79
CA TYR A 244 22.93 0.07 0.58
C TYR A 244 22.38 1.30 -0.16
N GLU A 245 23.21 2.09 -0.81
CA GLU A 245 22.85 3.33 -1.48
C GLU A 245 22.77 3.23 -3.01
N GLU A 246 23.27 2.16 -3.59
CA GLU A 246 23.32 1.92 -5.03
C GLU A 246 22.19 0.97 -5.45
N PHE A 247 21.94 0.88 -6.74
CA PHE A 247 21.14 -0.19 -7.34
C PHE A 247 22.01 -0.96 -8.31
N VAL A 248 22.59 -2.07 -7.84
CA VAL A 248 23.57 -2.86 -8.60
C VAL A 248 22.95 -4.07 -9.30
N PHE A 249 21.68 -4.38 -9.04
CA PHE A 249 20.97 -5.48 -9.70
C PHE A 249 20.78 -5.21 -11.20
N ARG A 250 21.33 -6.10 -12.05
CA ARG A 250 21.28 -5.99 -13.52
C ARG A 250 20.23 -6.91 -14.14
N GLY A 251 19.76 -7.90 -13.40
CA GLY A 251 18.78 -8.89 -13.84
C GLY A 251 19.07 -10.28 -13.31
N LEU A 252 18.10 -11.18 -13.47
CA LEU A 252 18.22 -12.57 -13.01
C LEU A 252 19.38 -13.33 -13.68
N SER A 253 19.79 -12.95 -14.90
CA SER A 253 20.85 -13.62 -15.64
C SER A 253 22.25 -13.37 -15.07
N ASP A 254 22.47 -12.24 -14.41
CA ASP A 254 23.78 -11.89 -13.83
C ASP A 254 24.11 -12.68 -12.55
N LEU A 255 23.12 -13.39 -12.01
CA LEU A 255 23.26 -14.19 -10.79
C LEU A 255 23.93 -15.55 -11.05
N GLN A 256 24.21 -15.91 -12.30
CA GLN A 256 24.83 -17.19 -12.69
C GLN A 256 26.33 -17.33 -12.35
N GLY A 257 26.99 -16.30 -11.84
CA GLY A 257 28.44 -16.31 -11.55
C GLY A 257 28.87 -17.08 -10.30
N LYS A 258 27.93 -17.58 -9.51
CA LYS A 258 28.18 -18.51 -8.40
C LYS A 258 27.29 -19.72 -8.61
N THR A 259 27.76 -20.71 -9.36
CA THR A 259 27.34 -22.08 -9.11
C THR A 259 27.71 -22.37 -7.67
N ALA A 260 26.74 -22.18 -6.80
CA ALA A 260 26.77 -22.81 -5.54
C ALA A 260 26.87 -24.31 -5.83
N ASN A 261 27.89 -24.92 -5.31
CA ASN A 261 27.82 -26.28 -4.82
C ASN A 261 26.84 -26.30 -3.63
N ASP A 262 25.70 -25.69 -3.76
CA ASP A 262 24.54 -25.90 -2.90
C ASP A 262 23.77 -27.05 -3.55
N GLU A 263 24.33 -28.24 -3.31
CA GLU A 263 23.53 -29.44 -3.31
C GLU A 263 22.25 -29.13 -2.54
N CYS A 264 21.11 -29.13 -3.24
CA CYS A 264 19.79 -29.06 -2.66
C CYS A 264 19.80 -29.93 -1.39
N CYS A 265 19.65 -29.32 -0.21
CA CYS A 265 19.45 -30.05 1.03
C CYS A 265 18.09 -30.71 0.95
N THR A 266 18.03 -31.89 0.37
CA THR A 266 16.85 -32.74 0.46
C THR A 266 16.74 -33.25 1.89
N ILE A 267 15.50 -33.30 2.42
CA ILE A 267 15.17 -33.84 3.75
C ILE A 267 15.85 -35.18 4.02
N ASN A 268 16.05 -36.01 3.02
CA ASN A 268 16.75 -37.28 3.12
C ASN A 268 18.23 -37.14 3.52
N ARG A 269 18.95 -36.09 3.08
CA ARG A 269 20.34 -35.85 3.48
C ARG A 269 20.48 -35.29 4.90
N ILE A 270 19.46 -34.59 5.39
CA ILE A 270 19.39 -34.13 6.79
C ILE A 270 19.14 -35.33 7.72
N LEU A 271 18.29 -36.25 7.30
CA LEU A 271 17.97 -37.47 8.07
C LEU A 271 19.11 -38.48 8.08
N ASP A 272 19.93 -38.54 7.03
CA ASP A 272 21.08 -39.47 6.95
C ASP A 272 22.33 -38.99 7.70
N GLY A 273 22.28 -37.86 8.38
CA GLY A 273 23.38 -37.36 9.21
C GLY A 273 24.66 -36.98 8.42
N SER A 274 24.56 -36.85 7.09
CA SER A 274 25.70 -36.58 6.20
C SER A 274 26.14 -35.11 6.20
N ILE A 275 25.46 -34.23 6.92
CA ILE A 275 25.81 -32.79 7.02
C ILE A 275 26.11 -32.48 8.49
N ASN A 276 27.36 -32.71 8.90
CA ASN A 276 27.96 -32.06 10.06
C ASN A 276 28.45 -30.66 9.63
N GLY A 277 27.55 -29.75 9.39
CA GLY A 277 27.84 -28.35 9.13
C GLY A 277 27.08 -27.50 10.11
N ASN A 278 27.79 -26.67 10.85
CA ASN A 278 27.25 -25.65 11.73
C ASN A 278 26.23 -24.79 10.98
N LEU A 279 24.97 -25.20 10.99
CA LEU A 279 23.84 -24.30 10.82
C LEU A 279 23.82 -23.42 12.07
N SER A 280 24.65 -22.39 12.06
CA SER A 280 24.48 -21.29 12.99
C SER A 280 23.11 -20.67 12.67
N SER A 281 22.11 -21.13 13.38
CA SER A 281 20.85 -20.42 13.53
C SER A 281 21.18 -19.05 14.10
N SER A 282 21.37 -18.07 13.22
CA SER A 282 21.38 -16.68 13.64
C SER A 282 19.95 -16.30 13.99
N SER A 283 19.56 -16.68 15.21
CA SER A 283 18.43 -16.11 15.89
C SER A 283 18.74 -14.63 16.11
N ASP A 284 18.29 -13.78 15.23
CA ASP A 284 18.31 -12.34 15.40
C ASP A 284 17.22 -11.93 16.40
N ASN A 285 17.41 -12.33 17.66
CA ASN A 285 16.76 -11.68 18.79
C ASN A 285 17.44 -10.34 19.00
N ASN A 286 16.89 -9.27 18.47
CA ASN A 286 17.17 -7.93 18.92
C ASN A 286 15.87 -7.17 19.19
N ASN A 287 15.50 -7.15 20.46
CA ASN A 287 14.86 -6.02 21.07
C ASN A 287 15.84 -4.84 21.00
N SER A 288 15.78 -4.03 19.97
CA SER A 288 16.33 -2.69 19.97
C SER A 288 15.49 -1.85 19.00
N ASP A 289 14.62 -1.04 19.58
CA ASP A 289 14.03 0.15 19.00
C ASP A 289 13.31 -0.08 17.66
N ASP A 290 12.29 -0.93 17.64
CA ASP A 290 11.24 -0.92 16.63
C ASP A 290 10.27 0.25 16.89
N ASP A 291 10.81 1.43 17.06
CA ASP A 291 10.08 2.69 16.88
C ASP A 291 9.97 2.99 15.36
N TYR A 292 9.65 1.94 14.58
CA TYR A 292 9.25 2.11 13.19
C TYR A 292 7.81 2.63 13.19
N ASN A 293 7.71 3.93 13.33
CA ASN A 293 6.51 4.65 12.93
C ASN A 293 6.06 4.06 11.59
N THR A 294 4.90 3.44 11.56
CA THR A 294 4.34 2.80 10.37
C THR A 294 4.24 3.83 9.26
N VAL A 295 5.06 3.64 8.23
CA VAL A 295 5.07 4.50 7.05
C VAL A 295 4.21 3.86 5.99
N ASN A 296 3.10 4.50 5.64
CA ASN A 296 2.16 3.99 4.66
C ASN A 296 2.48 4.50 3.25
N SER A 297 2.40 3.62 2.28
CA SER A 297 2.49 3.96 0.86
C SER A 297 1.28 4.78 0.42
N ILE A 298 1.50 5.74 -0.50
CA ILE A 298 0.42 6.51 -1.14
C ILE A 298 -0.34 5.72 -2.22
N ILE A 299 0.12 4.52 -2.55
CA ILE A 299 -0.46 3.64 -3.58
C ILE A 299 -0.30 2.19 -3.15
N ASP A 300 -1.26 1.36 -3.47
CA ASP A 300 -1.19 -0.10 -3.30
C ASP A 300 -0.42 -0.77 -4.44
N PHE A 301 -0.01 -2.01 -4.25
CA PHE A 301 0.82 -2.73 -5.20
C PHE A 301 0.13 -2.94 -6.57
N PRO A 302 -1.14 -3.36 -6.67
CA PRO A 302 -1.79 -3.52 -7.97
C PRO A 302 -1.76 -2.25 -8.82
N ASN A 303 -2.05 -1.09 -8.22
CA ASN A 303 -2.01 0.17 -8.93
C ASN A 303 -0.57 0.62 -9.23
N PHE A 304 0.40 0.37 -8.33
CA PHE A 304 1.82 0.60 -8.60
C PHE A 304 2.30 -0.24 -9.79
N LEU A 305 1.89 -1.50 -9.86
CA LEU A 305 2.24 -2.40 -10.95
C LEU A 305 1.74 -1.89 -12.31
N MET A 306 0.55 -1.27 -12.36
CA MET A 306 0.04 -0.62 -13.59
C MET A 306 0.95 0.52 -14.06
N HIS A 307 1.53 1.31 -13.13
CA HIS A 307 2.53 2.32 -13.48
C HIS A 307 3.78 1.68 -14.09
N VAL A 308 4.27 0.58 -13.51
CA VAL A 308 5.44 -0.14 -14.04
C VAL A 308 5.14 -0.74 -15.42
N MET A 309 3.98 -1.35 -15.62
CA MET A 309 3.53 -1.85 -16.92
C MET A 309 3.51 -0.75 -17.98
N LYS A 310 3.01 0.45 -17.63
CA LYS A 310 3.02 1.61 -18.53
C LYS A 310 4.43 2.09 -18.87
N LEU A 311 5.35 2.07 -17.88
CA LEU A 311 6.77 2.36 -18.12
C LEU A 311 7.41 1.34 -19.06
N TYR A 312 7.10 0.05 -18.90
CA TYR A 312 7.58 -1.01 -19.77
C TYR A 312 7.08 -0.86 -21.21
N GLY A 313 5.77 -0.57 -21.38
CA GLY A 313 5.17 -0.33 -22.69
C GLY A 313 5.83 0.81 -23.45
N LYS A 314 6.13 1.94 -22.78
CA LYS A 314 6.84 3.07 -23.36
C LYS A 314 8.24 2.70 -23.88
N GLN A 315 8.91 1.73 -23.27
CA GLN A 315 10.26 1.28 -23.72
C GLN A 315 10.21 0.45 -25.00
N LYS A 316 9.17 -0.35 -25.20
CA LYS A 316 9.16 -1.39 -26.26
C LYS A 316 8.62 -0.87 -27.61
N SER A 317 7.59 -0.04 -27.64
CA SER A 317 7.13 0.61 -28.89
C SER A 317 6.09 1.71 -28.62
N LYS A 318 5.88 2.60 -29.60
CA LYS A 318 4.80 3.62 -29.55
C LYS A 318 3.40 2.97 -29.50
N ASP A 319 3.21 1.84 -30.13
CA ASP A 319 1.90 1.14 -30.22
C ASP A 319 1.51 0.42 -28.92
N ARG A 320 2.47 0.19 -27.99
CA ARG A 320 2.23 -0.43 -26.69
C ARG A 320 2.10 0.57 -25.54
N GLN A 321 1.87 1.85 -25.83
CA GLN A 321 1.82 2.92 -24.82
C GLN A 321 0.46 3.07 -24.15
N ASP A 322 -0.61 2.49 -24.71
CA ASP A 322 -1.98 2.68 -24.22
C ASP A 322 -2.33 1.73 -23.08
N ILE A 323 -1.51 1.78 -22.01
CA ILE A 323 -1.77 1.06 -20.76
C ILE A 323 -2.58 1.96 -19.84
N ARG A 324 -3.75 1.47 -19.48
CA ARG A 324 -4.67 2.16 -18.58
C ARG A 324 -4.18 2.05 -17.14
N LEU A 325 -4.16 3.16 -16.38
CA LEU A 325 -3.78 3.16 -14.96
C LEU A 325 -4.95 2.68 -14.08
N ASN A 326 -5.52 1.51 -14.41
CA ASN A 326 -6.67 0.93 -13.73
C ASN A 326 -6.51 -0.59 -13.66
N GLU A 327 -6.40 -1.12 -12.45
CA GLU A 327 -6.19 -2.54 -12.17
C GLU A 327 -7.28 -3.46 -12.78
N ARG A 328 -8.48 -2.89 -13.06
CA ARG A 328 -9.55 -3.65 -13.73
C ARG A 328 -9.10 -4.25 -15.05
N TYR A 329 -8.19 -3.57 -15.74
CA TYR A 329 -7.70 -3.96 -17.06
C TYR A 329 -6.31 -4.60 -17.04
N MET A 330 -5.77 -4.92 -15.85
CA MET A 330 -4.40 -5.39 -15.69
C MET A 330 -4.05 -6.59 -16.57
N LEU A 331 -4.88 -7.62 -16.58
CA LEU A 331 -4.61 -8.85 -17.36
C LEU A 331 -4.74 -8.62 -18.86
N GLU A 332 -5.73 -7.83 -19.28
CA GLU A 332 -5.89 -7.44 -20.69
C GLU A 332 -4.70 -6.62 -21.20
N ASP A 333 -4.26 -5.65 -20.38
CA ASP A 333 -3.12 -4.82 -20.74
C ASP A 333 -1.79 -5.58 -20.62
N ALA A 334 -1.68 -6.58 -19.72
CA ALA A 334 -0.55 -7.50 -19.65
C ALA A 334 -0.44 -8.36 -20.92
N GLU A 335 -1.56 -8.89 -21.43
CA GLU A 335 -1.57 -9.66 -22.68
C GLU A 335 -1.12 -8.83 -23.89
N LYS A 336 -1.50 -7.54 -23.94
CA LYS A 336 -1.01 -6.61 -24.98
C LYS A 336 0.50 -6.37 -24.88
N LEU A 337 1.04 -6.30 -23.66
CA LEU A 337 2.45 -6.01 -23.41
C LEU A 337 3.35 -7.22 -23.64
N PHE A 338 2.97 -8.36 -23.11
CA PHE A 338 3.81 -9.55 -22.99
C PHE A 338 3.45 -10.64 -23.99
N GLY A 339 2.25 -10.57 -24.61
CA GLY A 339 1.68 -11.67 -25.40
C GLY A 339 0.92 -12.67 -24.52
N LYS A 340 0.33 -13.67 -25.16
CA LYS A 340 -0.31 -14.80 -24.46
C LYS A 340 0.73 -15.69 -23.80
N ASP A 341 1.77 -16.04 -24.56
CA ASP A 341 2.93 -16.80 -24.10
C ASP A 341 4.04 -15.80 -23.80
N VAL A 342 4.38 -15.65 -22.54
CA VAL A 342 5.41 -14.71 -22.09
C VAL A 342 6.79 -15.30 -22.39
N GLU A 343 7.67 -14.53 -23.03
CA GLU A 343 9.06 -14.95 -23.24
C GLU A 343 9.90 -14.81 -21.97
N CYS A 344 10.84 -15.73 -21.75
CA CYS A 344 11.71 -15.74 -20.57
C CYS A 344 12.44 -14.39 -20.35
N ASP A 345 12.99 -13.81 -21.42
CA ASP A 345 13.72 -12.53 -21.33
C ASP A 345 12.81 -11.36 -21.02
N VAL A 346 11.57 -11.38 -21.50
CA VAL A 346 10.52 -10.40 -21.16
C VAL A 346 10.22 -10.42 -19.66
N ALA A 347 10.05 -11.61 -19.08
CA ALA A 347 9.81 -11.78 -17.64
C ALA A 347 11.00 -11.25 -16.80
N LYS A 348 12.24 -11.54 -17.20
CA LYS A 348 13.46 -11.04 -16.54
C LYS A 348 13.59 -9.52 -16.61
N GLU A 349 13.37 -8.95 -17.79
CA GLU A 349 13.44 -7.49 -18.01
C GLU A 349 12.34 -6.77 -17.19
N PHE A 350 11.14 -7.31 -17.20
CA PHE A 350 10.03 -6.71 -16.45
C PHE A 350 10.26 -6.73 -14.94
N LEU A 351 10.76 -7.86 -14.39
CA LEU A 351 11.13 -7.93 -12.97
C LEU A 351 12.21 -6.90 -12.62
N THR A 352 13.21 -6.76 -13.47
CA THR A 352 14.29 -5.78 -13.27
C THR A 352 13.74 -4.36 -13.23
N LEU A 353 12.83 -4.03 -14.16
CA LEU A 353 12.16 -2.74 -14.17
C LEU A 353 11.28 -2.52 -12.95
N LEU A 354 10.51 -3.54 -12.53
CA LEU A 354 9.67 -3.50 -11.34
C LEU A 354 10.52 -3.19 -10.10
N PHE A 355 11.61 -3.92 -9.93
CA PHE A 355 12.49 -3.77 -8.77
C PHE A 355 13.17 -2.40 -8.73
N MET A 356 13.70 -1.93 -9.87
CA MET A 356 14.29 -0.61 -9.98
C MET A 356 13.25 0.49 -9.68
N THR A 357 12.05 0.40 -10.30
CA THR A 357 11.00 1.41 -10.10
C THR A 357 10.52 1.44 -8.65
N ARG A 358 10.40 0.27 -8.00
CA ARG A 358 10.04 0.18 -6.58
C ARG A 358 11.11 0.83 -5.68
N THR A 359 12.38 0.65 -6.00
CA THR A 359 13.49 1.27 -5.28
C THR A 359 13.48 2.80 -5.43
N LEU A 360 13.25 3.30 -6.66
CA LEU A 360 13.11 4.73 -6.94
C LEU A 360 11.89 5.33 -6.22
N PHE A 361 10.76 4.63 -6.25
CA PHE A 361 9.54 5.02 -5.54
C PHE A 361 9.81 5.15 -4.04
N ASP A 362 10.49 4.19 -3.42
CA ASP A 362 10.80 4.25 -2.00
C ASP A 362 11.64 5.45 -1.61
N ARG A 363 12.62 5.80 -2.42
CA ARG A 363 13.57 6.85 -2.08
C ARG A 363 13.07 8.26 -2.41
N TYR A 364 12.32 8.44 -3.50
CA TYR A 364 12.03 9.76 -4.07
C TYR A 364 10.56 10.15 -4.09
N VAL A 365 9.65 9.25 -3.75
CA VAL A 365 8.22 9.54 -3.68
C VAL A 365 7.79 9.66 -2.22
N VAL A 366 6.94 10.64 -1.92
CA VAL A 366 6.42 10.86 -0.55
C VAL A 366 5.61 9.67 -0.04
N LYS A 367 5.64 9.47 1.27
CA LYS A 367 4.84 8.50 2.03
C LYS A 367 4.13 9.21 3.16
N ILE A 368 3.24 8.48 3.80
CA ILE A 368 2.45 8.93 4.94
C ILE A 368 3.01 8.24 6.19
N LYS A 369 3.52 9.02 7.14
CA LYS A 369 3.85 8.55 8.47
C LYS A 369 2.64 8.77 9.36
N ALA A 370 2.05 7.69 9.87
CA ALA A 370 0.87 7.76 10.72
C ALA A 370 1.18 8.53 12.01
N GLY A 371 0.27 9.43 12.40
CA GLY A 371 0.26 10.11 13.68
C GLY A 371 -0.66 9.41 14.69
N THR A 372 -1.12 10.15 15.68
CA THR A 372 -1.96 9.64 16.76
C THR A 372 -3.45 9.53 16.40
N SER A 373 -3.86 10.09 15.26
CA SER A 373 -5.23 10.06 14.74
C SER A 373 -5.24 10.04 13.21
N ASP A 374 -6.35 9.65 12.60
CA ASP A 374 -6.51 9.52 11.13
C ASP A 374 -6.25 10.83 10.36
N ASP A 375 -6.50 11.98 10.98
CA ASP A 375 -6.26 13.31 10.41
C ASP A 375 -4.85 13.85 10.77
N ASP A 376 -4.10 13.14 11.63
CA ASP A 376 -2.78 13.53 12.09
C ASP A 376 -1.72 12.59 11.48
N PHE A 377 -1.08 13.02 10.43
CA PHE A 377 -0.03 12.28 9.75
C PHE A 377 1.00 13.24 9.17
N ASP A 378 2.22 12.78 8.96
CA ASP A 378 3.28 13.55 8.33
C ASP A 378 3.60 13.02 6.94
N TRP A 379 3.87 13.93 6.00
CA TRP A 379 4.45 13.57 4.72
C TRP A 379 5.95 13.39 4.89
N VAL A 380 6.47 12.24 4.48
CA VAL A 380 7.89 11.91 4.63
C VAL A 380 8.50 11.38 3.33
N MET A 381 9.78 11.69 3.15
CA MET A 381 10.67 11.00 2.23
C MET A 381 11.83 10.45 3.04
N TYR A 382 12.38 9.30 2.65
CA TYR A 382 13.48 8.69 3.37
C TYR A 382 14.49 8.05 2.43
N ARG A 383 15.73 7.91 2.89
CA ARG A 383 16.76 7.11 2.23
C ARG A 383 17.25 5.99 3.14
N PRO A 384 17.59 4.82 2.57
CA PRO A 384 18.24 3.77 3.33
C PRO A 384 19.65 4.20 3.74
N GLN A 385 20.08 3.75 4.91
CA GLN A 385 21.43 3.92 5.41
C GLN A 385 21.87 2.63 6.09
N LYS A 386 23.05 2.13 5.74
CA LYS A 386 23.64 1.01 6.44
C LYS A 386 23.87 1.37 7.91
N SER A 387 23.52 0.45 8.79
CA SER A 387 23.77 0.53 10.22
C SER A 387 24.37 -0.78 10.70
N GLU A 388 25.35 -0.69 11.59
CA GLU A 388 25.98 -1.86 12.20
C GLU A 388 25.90 -1.72 13.72
N TYR A 389 25.34 -2.76 14.37
CA TYR A 389 25.30 -2.85 15.81
C TYR A 389 25.70 -4.28 16.25
N ASN A 390 26.66 -4.38 17.16
CA ASN A 390 27.20 -5.68 17.64
C ASN A 390 27.62 -6.64 16.51
N ARG A 391 28.26 -6.13 15.46
CA ARG A 391 28.67 -6.86 14.24
C ARG A 391 27.50 -7.42 13.40
N LYS A 392 26.28 -6.96 13.66
CA LYS A 392 25.12 -7.27 12.84
C LYS A 392 24.78 -6.07 11.96
N GLU A 393 24.70 -6.32 10.66
CA GLU A 393 24.29 -5.30 9.69
C GLU A 393 22.77 -5.18 9.63
N SER A 394 22.29 -3.95 9.67
CA SER A 394 20.89 -3.61 9.50
C SER A 394 20.74 -2.43 8.54
N VAL A 395 19.51 -2.11 8.14
CA VAL A 395 19.21 -0.89 7.40
C VAL A 395 18.36 0.03 8.26
N LYS A 396 18.82 1.26 8.43
CA LYS A 396 18.05 2.35 9.03
C LYS A 396 17.53 3.27 7.93
N TYR A 397 16.48 4.00 8.21
CA TYR A 397 15.93 4.96 7.28
C TYR A 397 16.08 6.36 7.83
N ASN A 398 16.87 7.15 7.11
CA ASN A 398 17.02 8.57 7.40
C ASN A 398 15.87 9.32 6.70
N LEU A 399 15.10 10.12 7.44
CA LEU A 399 14.01 10.93 6.91
C LEU A 399 14.46 12.08 5.99
N PHE A 400 15.77 12.24 5.81
CA PHE A 400 16.35 13.27 4.94
C PHE A 400 16.97 12.60 3.70
N THR A 401 16.22 12.59 2.58
CA THR A 401 16.74 12.16 1.28
C THR A 401 17.63 13.23 0.68
N PHE A 402 17.28 14.50 0.87
CA PHE A 402 18.01 15.68 0.46
C PHE A 402 18.20 16.63 1.65
N ASP A 403 19.05 17.63 1.49
CA ASP A 403 19.23 18.67 2.49
C ASP A 403 18.00 19.61 2.53
N THR A 404 17.72 20.13 3.71
CA THR A 404 16.75 21.22 3.89
C THR A 404 17.34 22.51 3.30
N PRO A 405 16.62 23.34 2.50
CA PRO A 405 15.16 23.33 2.32
C PRO A 405 14.64 22.54 1.10
N LEU A 406 15.50 21.92 0.30
CA LEU A 406 15.08 21.18 -0.90
C LEU A 406 14.14 20.01 -0.56
N GLN A 407 14.45 19.28 0.51
CA GLN A 407 13.58 18.21 1.00
C GLN A 407 12.15 18.70 1.26
N ASP A 408 12.01 19.85 1.94
CA ASP A 408 10.70 20.42 2.29
C ASP A 408 9.92 20.81 1.04
N LYS A 409 10.60 21.39 0.04
CA LYS A 409 9.98 21.76 -1.24
C LYS A 409 9.48 20.53 -1.99
N LEU A 410 10.28 19.46 -2.04
CA LEU A 410 9.91 18.20 -2.70
C LEU A 410 8.73 17.53 -2.00
N ILE A 411 8.72 17.50 -0.68
CA ILE A 411 7.58 16.98 0.10
C ILE A 411 6.34 17.81 -0.16
N LYS A 412 6.45 19.14 -0.10
CA LYS A 412 5.33 20.06 -0.29
C LYS A 412 4.75 19.95 -1.72
N ALA A 413 5.60 19.89 -2.74
CA ALA A 413 5.19 19.73 -4.14
C ALA A 413 4.44 18.41 -4.37
N GLN A 414 5.00 17.30 -3.91
CA GLN A 414 4.40 15.98 -4.09
C GLN A 414 3.12 15.81 -3.25
N SER A 415 3.10 16.29 -2.01
CA SER A 415 1.92 16.23 -1.15
C SER A 415 0.75 17.04 -1.73
N MET A 416 1.00 18.22 -2.30
CA MET A 416 0.00 19.02 -3.02
C MET A 416 -0.63 18.22 -4.17
N LEU A 417 0.19 17.59 -5.01
CA LEU A 417 -0.29 16.77 -6.11
C LEU A 417 -1.05 15.54 -5.60
N GLN A 418 -0.56 14.89 -4.54
CA GLN A 418 -1.18 13.71 -3.98
C GLN A 418 -2.58 13.99 -3.39
N VAL A 419 -2.74 15.08 -2.64
CA VAL A 419 -4.07 15.41 -2.07
C VAL A 419 -5.05 15.87 -3.13
N THR A 420 -4.55 16.49 -4.20
CA THR A 420 -5.36 16.95 -5.33
C THR A 420 -5.89 15.77 -6.15
N TYR A 421 -5.04 14.80 -6.46
CA TYR A 421 -5.36 13.64 -7.30
C TYR A 421 -5.56 12.37 -6.46
N ARG A 422 -6.49 12.42 -5.51
CA ARG A 422 -6.74 11.34 -4.55
C ARG A 422 -7.20 10.04 -5.20
N GLN A 423 -7.96 10.11 -6.30
CA GLN A 423 -8.51 8.91 -6.94
C GLN A 423 -7.41 8.10 -7.62
N ARG A 424 -7.48 6.77 -7.48
CA ARG A 424 -6.49 5.82 -8.02
C ARG A 424 -6.23 6.00 -9.52
N ILE A 425 -7.28 6.35 -10.27
CA ILE A 425 -7.27 6.51 -11.74
C ILE A 425 -6.52 7.77 -12.21
N TYR A 426 -6.35 8.78 -11.35
CA TYR A 426 -5.83 10.09 -11.76
C TYR A 426 -4.39 10.38 -11.29
N LYS A 427 -3.62 9.36 -10.87
CA LYS A 427 -2.22 9.55 -10.44
C LYS A 427 -1.25 9.72 -11.61
N ASN A 428 -1.64 10.52 -12.61
CA ASN A 428 -0.76 10.82 -13.75
C ASN A 428 0.54 11.51 -13.32
N TRP A 429 0.53 12.30 -12.24
CA TRP A 429 1.72 12.91 -11.68
C TRP A 429 2.72 11.85 -11.18
N LEU A 430 2.24 10.75 -10.58
CA LEU A 430 3.11 9.65 -10.16
C LEU A 430 3.72 8.92 -11.36
N GLN A 431 2.93 8.71 -12.42
CA GLN A 431 3.46 8.15 -13.67
C GLN A 431 4.53 9.04 -14.30
N ASP A 432 4.31 10.34 -14.26
CA ASP A 432 5.21 11.32 -14.83
C ASP A 432 6.54 11.36 -14.08
N ILE A 433 6.50 11.45 -12.74
CA ILE A 433 7.72 11.46 -11.92
C ILE A 433 8.48 10.13 -11.97
N LEU A 434 7.79 8.98 -11.97
CA LEU A 434 8.45 7.68 -12.11
C LEU A 434 9.11 7.51 -13.49
N SER A 435 8.50 8.08 -14.55
CA SER A 435 9.09 8.12 -15.89
C SER A 435 10.39 8.94 -15.89
N PHE A 436 10.34 10.14 -15.29
CA PHE A 436 11.50 11.02 -15.16
C PHE A 436 12.63 10.37 -14.35
N LEU A 437 12.33 9.83 -13.17
CA LEU A 437 13.31 9.17 -12.30
C LEU A 437 14.01 8.01 -13.00
N LYS A 438 13.25 7.19 -13.76
CA LYS A 438 13.80 6.09 -14.54
C LYS A 438 14.77 6.55 -15.63
N GLU A 439 14.49 7.67 -16.29
CA GLU A 439 15.32 8.22 -17.38
C GLU A 439 16.69 8.72 -16.88
N GLN A 440 16.81 9.04 -15.58
CA GLN A 440 18.07 9.51 -14.98
C GLN A 440 19.19 8.44 -14.96
N LYS A 441 18.95 7.19 -15.37
CA LYS A 441 19.90 6.06 -15.57
C LYS A 441 20.95 5.94 -14.45
N CYS A 442 20.64 5.33 -13.28
CA CYS A 442 21.26 5.88 -12.16
C CYS A 442 21.95 5.07 -11.12
N ASP A 443 23.01 5.62 -10.75
CA ASP A 443 23.45 5.67 -9.35
C ASP A 443 22.37 6.39 -8.53
N LEU A 444 21.62 5.64 -7.72
CA LEU A 444 20.53 6.19 -6.90
C LEU A 444 21.00 7.32 -5.97
N SER A 445 22.31 7.40 -5.68
CA SER A 445 22.87 8.42 -4.82
C SER A 445 23.06 9.79 -5.52
N LYS A 446 22.98 9.83 -6.85
CA LYS A 446 23.31 11.01 -7.67
C LYS A 446 22.12 11.65 -8.39
N ILE A 447 20.89 11.26 -8.05
CA ILE A 447 19.72 11.92 -8.65
C ILE A 447 19.63 13.34 -8.11
N ASP A 448 19.60 14.31 -9.02
CA ASP A 448 19.49 15.72 -8.71
C ASP A 448 18.08 16.07 -8.19
N GLY A 449 18.01 16.48 -6.93
CA GLY A 449 16.76 16.87 -6.29
C GLY A 449 16.13 18.13 -6.92
N ASN A 450 16.95 19.09 -7.38
CA ASN A 450 16.44 20.27 -8.10
C ASN A 450 15.84 19.85 -9.44
N GLY A 451 16.45 18.90 -10.14
CA GLY A 451 15.88 18.33 -11.36
C GLY A 451 14.51 17.68 -11.12
N ILE A 452 14.34 16.97 -9.99
CA ILE A 452 13.02 16.43 -9.58
C ILE A 452 12.02 17.56 -9.33
N LEU A 453 12.42 18.59 -8.58
CA LEU A 453 11.54 19.71 -8.24
C LEU A 453 11.10 20.47 -9.50
N ASN A 454 12.03 20.78 -10.39
CA ASN A 454 11.74 21.45 -11.67
C ASN A 454 10.81 20.63 -12.55
N HIS A 455 10.95 19.29 -12.54
CA HIS A 455 10.05 18.40 -13.25
C HIS A 455 8.62 18.44 -12.69
N LEU A 456 8.48 18.40 -11.34
CA LEU A 456 7.17 18.53 -10.66
C LEU A 456 6.53 19.91 -10.94
N HIS A 457 7.31 20.99 -10.88
CA HIS A 457 6.85 22.34 -11.24
C HIS A 457 6.37 22.41 -12.69
N GLY A 458 7.09 21.80 -13.63
CA GLY A 458 6.67 21.69 -15.03
C GLY A 458 5.36 20.92 -15.19
N PHE A 459 5.15 19.86 -14.40
CA PHE A 459 3.86 19.16 -14.38
C PHE A 459 2.73 20.04 -13.84
N MET A 460 2.95 20.75 -12.74
CA MET A 460 1.96 21.68 -12.16
C MET A 460 1.59 22.80 -13.14
N ALA A 461 2.59 23.39 -13.80
CA ALA A 461 2.37 24.42 -14.82
C ALA A 461 1.46 23.93 -15.95
N LYS A 462 1.75 22.73 -16.50
CA LYS A 462 0.91 22.11 -17.54
C LYS A 462 -0.52 21.83 -17.06
N GLN A 463 -0.69 21.41 -15.80
CA GLN A 463 -2.03 21.19 -15.24
C GLN A 463 -2.79 22.51 -15.11
N TYR A 464 -2.11 23.58 -14.66
CA TYR A 464 -2.71 24.91 -14.55
C TYR A 464 -3.11 25.47 -15.91
N GLU A 465 -2.22 25.42 -16.89
CA GLU A 465 -2.49 25.84 -18.27
C GLU A 465 -3.65 25.04 -18.90
N GLY A 466 -3.68 23.72 -18.64
CA GLY A 466 -4.74 22.82 -19.12
C GLY A 466 -6.14 23.11 -18.55
N LEU A 467 -6.24 23.88 -17.46
CA LEU A 467 -7.54 24.33 -16.94
C LEU A 467 -8.18 25.41 -17.84
N GLY A 468 -7.39 26.08 -18.68
CA GLY A 468 -7.91 27.15 -19.55
C GLY A 468 -8.66 28.21 -18.76
N ILE A 469 -8.05 28.73 -17.69
CA ILE A 469 -8.72 29.62 -16.73
C ILE A 469 -9.11 30.91 -17.38
N ASP A 470 -10.41 31.17 -17.44
CA ASP A 470 -10.97 32.49 -17.61
C ASP A 470 -11.26 33.09 -16.22
N PHE A 471 -10.56 34.16 -15.88
CA PHE A 471 -10.69 34.78 -14.56
C PHE A 471 -12.10 35.39 -14.36
N ASP A 472 -12.78 35.88 -15.40
CA ASP A 472 -14.15 36.37 -15.27
C ASP A 472 -15.14 35.24 -14.95
N GLU A 473 -14.92 34.02 -15.50
CA GLU A 473 -15.70 32.84 -15.12
C GLU A 473 -15.34 32.31 -13.73
N MET A 474 -14.08 32.38 -13.35
CA MET A 474 -13.62 31.94 -12.02
C MET A 474 -14.18 32.79 -10.88
N TYR A 475 -14.53 34.04 -11.18
CA TYR A 475 -15.21 34.93 -10.23
C TYR A 475 -16.55 34.38 -9.72
N LYS A 476 -17.19 33.44 -10.44
CA LYS A 476 -18.55 32.97 -10.19
C LYS A 476 -18.65 31.46 -9.93
N LYS A 477 -17.56 30.71 -9.95
CA LYS A 477 -17.61 29.24 -9.84
C LYS A 477 -18.00 28.71 -8.45
N GLY A 478 -17.75 29.47 -7.39
CA GLY A 478 -18.08 29.09 -6.02
C GLY A 478 -17.49 27.71 -5.68
N VAL A 479 -18.30 26.84 -5.10
CA VAL A 479 -17.89 25.48 -4.68
C VAL A 479 -17.47 24.55 -5.84
N ASN A 480 -17.74 24.94 -7.09
CA ASN A 480 -17.29 24.20 -8.27
C ASN A 480 -15.85 24.59 -8.71
N THR A 481 -15.17 25.45 -7.95
CA THR A 481 -13.76 25.76 -8.18
C THR A 481 -12.90 24.48 -8.09
N PRO A 482 -12.05 24.20 -9.12
CA PRO A 482 -11.21 23.01 -9.12
C PRO A 482 -10.31 22.95 -7.88
N HIS A 483 -10.29 21.81 -7.18
CA HIS A 483 -9.43 21.63 -6.01
C HIS A 483 -7.94 21.82 -6.33
N PHE A 484 -7.53 21.46 -7.56
CA PHE A 484 -6.17 21.73 -8.02
C PHE A 484 -5.82 23.21 -7.91
N LEU A 485 -6.70 24.09 -8.37
CA LEU A 485 -6.43 25.53 -8.36
C LEU A 485 -6.26 26.07 -6.95
N LEU A 486 -7.11 25.65 -5.99
CA LEU A 486 -7.03 26.09 -4.59
C LEU A 486 -5.75 25.56 -3.91
N ASN A 487 -5.40 24.30 -4.14
CA ASN A 487 -4.14 23.72 -3.64
C ASN A 487 -2.91 24.38 -4.30
N PHE A 488 -3.00 24.73 -5.58
CA PHE A 488 -1.93 25.41 -6.30
C PHE A 488 -1.72 26.85 -5.79
N ILE A 489 -2.79 27.57 -5.49
CA ILE A 489 -2.73 28.87 -4.81
C ILE A 489 -2.02 28.74 -3.44
N ASP A 490 -2.39 27.77 -2.63
CA ASP A 490 -1.73 27.51 -1.36
C ASP A 490 -0.22 27.25 -1.54
N TYR A 491 0.14 26.46 -2.56
CA TYR A 491 1.52 26.15 -2.89
C TYR A 491 2.31 27.37 -3.36
N LEU A 492 1.75 28.18 -4.26
CA LEU A 492 2.39 29.40 -4.75
C LEU A 492 2.61 30.43 -3.64
N TYR A 493 1.63 30.62 -2.74
CA TYR A 493 1.79 31.50 -1.58
C TYR A 493 2.89 30.98 -0.62
N TRP A 494 2.96 29.67 -0.42
CA TRP A 494 4.00 29.09 0.41
C TRP A 494 5.40 29.29 -0.17
N LEU A 495 5.57 29.19 -1.50
CA LEU A 495 6.84 29.46 -2.19
C LEU A 495 7.21 30.95 -2.16
N LYS A 496 6.26 31.84 -2.47
CA LYS A 496 6.51 33.28 -2.67
C LYS A 496 6.95 33.99 -1.39
N LYS A 497 6.58 33.46 -0.19
CA LYS A 497 6.89 34.06 1.13
C LYS A 497 6.74 35.58 1.11
N GLY A 498 5.54 36.09 0.80
CA GLY A 498 5.28 37.50 0.58
C GLY A 498 4.99 38.28 1.87
N ASP A 499 4.18 39.37 1.77
CA ASP A 499 3.83 40.33 2.82
C ASP A 499 3.02 39.74 3.99
N TYR A 500 2.66 38.45 3.93
CA TYR A 500 1.87 37.78 4.95
C TYR A 500 2.72 36.83 5.80
N ASP A 501 2.46 36.79 7.09
CA ASP A 501 3.07 35.82 8.02
C ASP A 501 2.40 34.45 7.85
N ILE A 502 2.84 33.68 6.84
CA ILE A 502 2.33 32.35 6.56
C ILE A 502 3.13 31.35 7.40
N LYS A 503 2.45 30.76 8.38
CA LYS A 503 3.00 29.64 9.14
C LYS A 503 3.06 28.41 8.23
N ASP A 504 4.07 27.59 8.46
CA ASP A 504 4.18 26.33 7.74
C ASP A 504 2.95 25.44 7.98
N PHE A 505 2.56 24.70 6.98
CA PHE A 505 1.39 23.85 6.98
C PHE A 505 1.65 22.62 6.10
N ASP A 506 0.90 21.54 6.35
CA ASP A 506 0.90 20.36 5.50
C ASP A 506 -0.34 20.29 4.64
N PHE A 507 -0.17 19.90 3.39
CA PHE A 507 -1.30 19.54 2.55
C PHE A 507 -2.02 18.33 3.13
N ARG A 508 -3.34 18.44 3.24
CA ARG A 508 -4.21 17.38 3.76
C ARG A 508 -5.30 17.06 2.74
N TYR A 509 -5.97 15.92 2.91
CA TYR A 509 -7.08 15.52 2.03
C TYR A 509 -8.34 16.37 2.29
N TRP A 510 -8.19 17.69 2.18
CA TRP A 510 -9.33 18.61 2.24
C TRP A 510 -10.16 18.47 0.97
N ASN A 511 -11.43 18.14 1.13
CA ASN A 511 -12.31 17.75 0.04
C ASN A 511 -13.61 18.58 -0.02
N SER A 512 -13.63 19.72 0.65
CA SER A 512 -14.75 20.64 0.64
C SER A 512 -14.26 22.06 0.39
N VAL A 513 -14.88 22.73 -0.57
CA VAL A 513 -14.69 24.17 -0.79
C VAL A 513 -15.60 24.92 0.14
N GLU A 514 -15.07 25.82 0.94
CA GLU A 514 -15.79 26.62 1.93
C GLU A 514 -15.74 28.09 1.58
N HIS A 515 -16.90 28.79 1.75
CA HIS A 515 -17.02 30.21 1.67
C HIS A 515 -16.63 30.84 3.01
N HIS A 516 -15.65 31.73 3.05
CA HIS A 516 -15.34 32.45 4.28
C HIS A 516 -16.53 33.33 4.70
N LEU A 517 -17.04 34.16 3.79
CA LEU A 517 -18.34 34.81 3.94
C LEU A 517 -19.43 33.89 3.36
N ALA A 518 -20.20 33.23 4.21
CA ALA A 518 -21.27 32.33 3.79
C ALA A 518 -22.36 33.06 3.00
N LYS A 519 -22.91 32.44 1.94
CA LYS A 519 -23.90 33.06 1.03
C LYS A 519 -25.10 33.65 1.76
N ASN A 520 -25.67 32.92 2.72
CA ASN A 520 -26.81 33.42 3.48
C ASN A 520 -26.45 34.69 4.26
N TYR A 521 -25.30 34.70 4.94
CA TYR A 521 -24.83 35.85 5.67
C TYR A 521 -24.39 37.01 4.73
N ALA A 522 -23.87 36.70 3.54
CA ALA A 522 -23.52 37.69 2.51
C ALA A 522 -24.73 38.52 2.09
N ARG A 523 -25.90 37.88 1.89
CA ARG A 523 -27.16 38.56 1.56
C ARG A 523 -27.62 39.52 2.66
N ASP A 524 -27.46 39.13 3.91
CA ASP A 524 -27.82 39.97 5.09
C ASP A 524 -26.97 41.24 5.17
N VAL A 525 -25.72 41.18 4.71
CA VAL A 525 -24.77 42.33 4.68
C VAL A 525 -24.70 43.02 3.31
N GLY A 526 -25.62 42.73 2.38
CA GLY A 526 -25.73 43.37 1.08
C GLY A 526 -24.64 42.98 0.07
N VAL A 527 -24.02 41.79 0.23
CA VAL A 527 -23.05 41.22 -0.73
C VAL A 527 -23.79 40.27 -1.66
N SER A 528 -23.60 40.41 -2.98
CA SER A 528 -24.24 39.55 -3.99
C SER A 528 -23.69 38.12 -3.95
N ASP A 529 -24.49 37.16 -4.42
CA ASP A 529 -24.10 35.75 -4.53
C ASP A 529 -22.86 35.56 -5.40
N ASP A 530 -22.73 36.33 -6.52
CA ASP A 530 -21.55 36.30 -7.40
C ASP A 530 -20.26 36.65 -6.63
N ILE A 531 -20.32 37.66 -5.76
CA ILE A 531 -19.17 38.07 -4.94
C ILE A 531 -18.88 37.03 -3.86
N ALA A 532 -19.92 36.45 -3.27
CA ALA A 532 -19.74 35.36 -2.31
C ALA A 532 -19.10 34.13 -2.95
N ASP A 533 -19.42 33.82 -4.23
CA ASP A 533 -18.83 32.71 -5.01
C ASP A 533 -17.44 33.01 -5.59
N CYS A 534 -16.96 34.23 -5.46
CA CYS A 534 -15.65 34.63 -5.92
C CYS A 534 -14.54 33.77 -5.25
N ILE A 535 -13.56 33.31 -6.05
CA ILE A 535 -12.43 32.53 -5.53
C ILE A 535 -11.67 33.26 -4.42
N GLY A 536 -11.69 34.59 -4.39
CA GLY A 536 -11.14 35.39 -3.31
C GLY A 536 -11.79 35.15 -1.96
N ASN A 537 -12.99 34.56 -1.91
CA ASN A 537 -13.73 34.20 -0.69
C ASN A 537 -13.65 32.70 -0.34
N LEU A 538 -12.86 31.90 -1.08
CA LEU A 538 -12.90 30.45 -1.01
C LEU A 538 -11.59 29.84 -0.48
N PHE A 539 -11.67 28.74 0.23
CA PHE A 539 -10.54 27.90 0.60
C PHE A 539 -10.97 26.44 0.77
N LEU A 540 -9.99 25.53 0.81
CA LEU A 540 -10.24 24.12 1.06
C LEU A 540 -10.26 23.80 2.56
N ILE A 541 -11.13 22.86 2.94
CA ILE A 541 -11.34 22.40 4.31
C ILE A 541 -11.79 20.94 4.31
N SER A 542 -11.69 20.24 5.45
CA SER A 542 -12.28 18.90 5.58
C SER A 542 -13.81 18.97 5.63
N LYS A 543 -14.47 17.90 5.16
CA LYS A 543 -15.95 17.79 5.22
C LYS A 543 -16.50 17.93 6.64
N SER A 544 -15.81 17.33 7.61
CA SER A 544 -16.18 17.41 9.03
C SER A 544 -16.06 18.82 9.60
N ALA A 545 -15.03 19.55 9.21
CA ALA A 545 -14.86 20.94 9.59
C ALA A 545 -15.92 21.83 8.91
N ASN A 546 -16.19 21.62 7.62
CA ASN A 546 -17.24 22.36 6.90
C ASN A 546 -18.62 22.19 7.54
N SER A 547 -19.02 20.97 7.88
CA SER A 547 -20.30 20.71 8.57
C SER A 547 -20.42 21.42 9.93
N ARG A 548 -19.30 21.68 10.62
CA ARG A 548 -19.30 22.42 11.90
C ARG A 548 -19.43 23.92 11.72
N LEU A 549 -19.06 24.45 10.56
CA LEU A 549 -19.10 25.90 10.28
C LEU A 549 -20.48 26.37 9.90
N SER A 550 -21.20 25.64 9.04
CA SER A 550 -22.52 26.02 8.55
C SER A 550 -22.58 27.51 8.11
N ASP A 551 -23.74 28.14 8.18
CA ASP A 551 -23.97 29.55 7.82
C ASP A 551 -23.57 30.55 8.93
N ARG A 552 -22.41 30.35 9.56
CA ARG A 552 -21.96 31.20 10.67
C ARG A 552 -21.30 32.47 10.17
N SER A 553 -21.27 33.48 11.04
CA SER A 553 -20.52 34.71 10.81
C SER A 553 -19.03 34.45 10.67
N VAL A 554 -18.33 35.31 9.95
CA VAL A 554 -16.89 35.22 9.70
C VAL A 554 -16.08 35.14 11.01
N SER A 555 -16.47 35.93 12.02
CA SER A 555 -15.81 35.97 13.34
C SER A 555 -15.97 34.63 14.07
N GLU A 556 -17.17 34.05 14.06
CA GLU A 556 -17.43 32.74 14.67
C GLU A 556 -16.66 31.61 13.98
N LYS A 557 -16.52 31.67 12.62
CA LYS A 557 -15.73 30.71 11.87
C LYS A 557 -14.26 30.70 12.30
N ILE A 558 -13.65 31.89 12.48
CA ILE A 558 -12.27 32.03 12.94
C ILE A 558 -12.07 31.51 14.38
N GLU A 559 -13.03 31.77 15.27
CA GLU A 559 -12.95 31.31 16.66
C GLU A 559 -13.10 29.81 16.81
N ARG A 560 -13.99 29.20 16.01
CA ARG A 560 -14.29 27.75 16.10
C ARG A 560 -13.27 26.86 15.41
N LEU A 561 -12.65 27.34 14.33
CA LEU A 561 -11.61 26.63 13.62
C LEU A 561 -10.23 27.12 14.03
N LYS A 562 -9.82 26.82 15.24
CA LYS A 562 -8.44 26.97 15.72
C LYS A 562 -7.59 25.80 15.23
N ASP A 563 -7.71 25.43 13.93
CA ASP A 563 -6.92 24.39 13.35
C ASP A 563 -5.45 24.77 13.38
N ARG A 564 -4.60 23.85 13.83
CA ARG A 564 -3.14 24.06 13.84
C ARG A 564 -2.58 24.04 12.43
N ASN A 565 -3.25 23.34 11.51
CA ASN A 565 -2.84 23.17 10.12
C ASN A 565 -3.86 23.82 9.19
N MET A 566 -3.47 24.88 8.49
CA MET A 566 -4.33 25.67 7.58
C MET A 566 -3.55 26.00 6.32
N GLY A 567 -4.13 25.81 5.14
CA GLY A 567 -3.55 26.27 3.87
C GLY A 567 -3.21 27.76 3.86
N ALA A 568 -2.23 28.14 3.06
CA ALA A 568 -1.72 29.51 3.01
C ALA A 568 -2.80 30.55 2.72
N ASN A 569 -3.63 30.28 1.72
CA ASN A 569 -4.75 31.14 1.32
C ASN A 569 -5.72 31.41 2.49
N ARG A 570 -6.08 30.36 3.22
CA ARG A 570 -6.94 30.48 4.41
C ARG A 570 -6.28 31.31 5.52
N GLN A 571 -4.98 31.15 5.74
CA GLN A 571 -4.24 31.95 6.72
C GLN A 571 -4.27 33.44 6.34
N ILE A 572 -4.07 33.77 5.07
CA ILE A 572 -4.12 35.13 4.54
C ILE A 572 -5.52 35.75 4.74
N ILE A 573 -6.57 35.02 4.35
CA ILE A 573 -7.97 35.45 4.53
C ILE A 573 -8.24 35.78 6.01
N TYR A 574 -7.76 34.94 6.94
CA TYR A 574 -7.93 35.14 8.39
C TYR A 574 -7.14 36.36 8.91
N GLN A 575 -5.94 36.61 8.40
CA GLN A 575 -5.15 37.81 8.77
C GLN A 575 -5.84 39.09 8.29
N ILE A 576 -6.33 39.12 7.05
CA ILE A 576 -7.10 40.25 6.51
C ILE A 576 -8.35 40.47 7.36
N THR A 577 -9.11 39.42 7.64
CA THR A 577 -10.33 39.50 8.44
C THR A 577 -10.10 40.11 9.83
N LYS A 578 -9.04 39.67 10.52
CA LYS A 578 -8.71 40.20 11.85
C LYS A 578 -8.30 41.68 11.85
N SER A 579 -7.68 42.13 10.75
CA SER A 579 -7.15 43.51 10.66
C SER A 579 -8.16 44.52 10.11
N LYS A 580 -9.01 44.11 9.16
CA LYS A 580 -9.87 45.00 8.35
C LYS A 580 -11.35 44.58 8.29
N GLY A 581 -11.70 43.43 8.86
CA GLY A 581 -12.98 42.78 8.61
C GLY A 581 -12.97 42.01 7.30
N TRP A 582 -14.15 41.50 6.89
CA TRP A 582 -14.31 40.75 5.66
C TRP A 582 -15.67 41.03 5.01
N GLY A 583 -15.63 41.65 3.85
CA GLY A 583 -16.81 42.04 3.08
C GLY A 583 -16.47 42.13 1.61
N LYS A 584 -17.34 42.78 0.83
CA LYS A 584 -17.19 42.92 -0.62
C LYS A 584 -15.80 43.43 -1.01
N THR A 585 -15.36 44.53 -0.39
CA THR A 585 -14.09 45.19 -0.73
C THR A 585 -12.88 44.31 -0.47
N GLU A 586 -12.87 43.55 0.62
CA GLU A 586 -11.79 42.63 0.98
C GLU A 586 -11.75 41.42 0.05
N ILE A 587 -12.90 40.87 -0.31
CA ILE A 587 -13.04 39.77 -1.26
C ILE A 587 -12.48 40.18 -2.63
N GLU A 588 -12.91 41.35 -3.17
CA GLU A 588 -12.46 41.84 -4.48
C GLU A 588 -10.94 42.12 -4.46
N LYS A 589 -10.42 42.78 -3.45
CA LYS A 589 -8.96 43.01 -3.29
C LYS A 589 -8.16 41.72 -3.16
N HIS A 590 -8.70 40.72 -2.48
CA HIS A 590 -8.02 39.44 -2.37
C HIS A 590 -8.07 38.69 -3.71
N TYR A 591 -9.18 38.76 -4.43
CA TYR A 591 -9.29 38.26 -5.79
C TYR A 591 -8.23 38.86 -6.72
N ASP A 592 -8.06 40.16 -6.74
CA ASP A 592 -7.04 40.84 -7.55
C ASP A 592 -5.62 40.31 -7.23
N LYS A 593 -5.32 40.07 -5.95
CA LYS A 593 -4.05 39.45 -5.53
C LYS A 593 -3.89 38.01 -6.00
N LEU A 594 -4.97 37.23 -6.05
CA LEU A 594 -4.93 35.87 -6.58
C LEU A 594 -4.70 35.88 -8.09
N VAL A 595 -5.30 36.82 -8.82
CA VAL A 595 -5.05 37.01 -10.25
C VAL A 595 -3.58 37.35 -10.51
N GLU A 596 -3.01 38.29 -9.73
CA GLU A 596 -1.58 38.60 -9.80
C GLU A 596 -0.68 37.40 -9.48
N LEU A 597 -0.96 36.69 -8.38
CA LEU A 597 -0.23 35.48 -7.98
C LEU A 597 -0.24 34.41 -9.07
N LEU A 598 -1.41 34.15 -9.64
CA LEU A 598 -1.60 33.18 -10.71
C LEU A 598 -1.01 33.64 -12.05
N GLY A 599 -0.95 34.95 -12.31
CA GLY A 599 -0.25 35.53 -13.46
C GLY A 599 1.28 35.34 -13.37
N ASP A 600 1.82 35.40 -12.16
CA ASP A 600 3.26 35.29 -11.89
C ASP A 600 3.74 33.85 -11.66
N TYR A 601 2.87 32.82 -11.80
CA TYR A 601 3.17 31.44 -11.38
C TYR A 601 4.49 30.90 -11.96
N GLN A 602 4.82 31.20 -13.21
CA GLN A 602 6.05 30.73 -13.85
C GLN A 602 7.30 31.30 -13.19
N THR A 603 7.24 32.57 -12.79
CA THR A 603 8.34 33.23 -12.07
C THR A 603 8.49 32.65 -10.67
N ILE A 604 7.36 32.43 -9.97
CA ILE A 604 7.35 31.85 -8.61
C ILE A 604 7.89 30.41 -8.60
N LEU A 605 7.53 29.59 -9.59
CA LEU A 605 8.04 28.22 -9.71
C LEU A 605 9.52 28.16 -10.09
N LYS A 606 10.11 29.23 -10.64
CA LYS A 606 11.52 29.33 -11.03
C LYS A 606 12.40 30.04 -9.99
N LEU A 607 11.85 30.57 -8.90
CA LEU A 607 12.57 31.37 -7.90
C LEU A 607 13.70 30.63 -7.15
N ASP A 608 14.02 29.40 -7.54
CA ASP A 608 14.99 28.55 -6.87
C ASP A 608 16.14 28.03 -7.76
N ASP A 609 16.40 28.66 -8.91
CA ASP A 609 17.62 28.42 -9.72
C ASP A 609 18.82 29.21 -9.21
#